data_dd143bca27148d07d851fcc323d4064d
#
_entry.id   dd143bca27148d07d851fcc323d4064d
#
_cell.length_a   1.000
_cell.length_b   1.000
_cell.length_c   1.000
_cell.angle_alpha   90.00
_cell.angle_beta   90.00
_cell.angle_gamma   90.00
#
_symmetry.space_group_name_H-M   'P 1'
#
loop_
_entity.id
_entity.type
_entity.pdbx_description
1 polymer ?
#
loop_
_entity_poly.entity_id
_entity_poly.type
_entity_poly.pdbx_seq_one_letter_code
_entity_poly.pdbx_strand_id
1 'polypeptide(L)'
;IKDKSLKQTNIEDLKIRNDELGLLSNSLDDMTLELQKRIAHAENFSTDLVHEIRNPLASLKSASEILQDSNDIDQRIKLVNILSHDVQRIERLITDYSQMLKDEVALSREKVKKLDIEPIIQSVVDDFNNIYKVKRGIKIFYVNNGKSKYYINGIENRIEQIIANLLDNAISFSEDNKDITVKVIKTENKKIIINILDEGVGFKEKDTNKIFKRFYSNRPDKFGEHSGLGLNIVK
;
A
#
# COMPACT_ATOMS: atom_id res chain seq x y z
N ILE A 1 8.07 -2.81 -32.77
CA ILE A 1 8.80 -3.37 -31.62
C ILE A 1 8.40 -4.84 -31.57
N LYS A 2 9.35 -5.72 -31.96
CA LYS A 2 9.14 -7.16 -32.07
C LYS A 2 8.88 -7.73 -30.69
N ASP A 3 7.77 -8.43 -30.60
CA ASP A 3 7.36 -9.29 -29.50
C ASP A 3 8.50 -10.25 -29.11
N LYS A 4 9.26 -9.91 -28.08
CA LYS A 4 10.18 -10.81 -27.42
C LYS A 4 9.41 -11.56 -26.34
N SER A 5 8.45 -12.37 -26.75
CA SER A 5 8.00 -13.45 -25.90
C SER A 5 9.22 -14.34 -25.64
N LEU A 6 9.72 -14.31 -24.41
CA LEU A 6 10.69 -15.32 -23.96
C LEU A 6 10.08 -16.68 -24.29
N LYS A 7 10.62 -17.35 -25.32
CA LYS A 7 10.22 -18.71 -25.65
C LYS A 7 10.40 -19.52 -24.37
N GLN A 8 9.31 -20.01 -23.83
CA GLN A 8 9.34 -21.06 -22.83
C GLN A 8 10.23 -22.18 -23.37
N THR A 9 11.38 -22.37 -22.77
CA THR A 9 12.23 -23.51 -23.07
C THR A 9 11.49 -24.70 -22.49
N ASN A 10 10.77 -25.41 -23.33
CA ASN A 10 9.96 -26.56 -22.94
C ASN A 10 10.92 -27.71 -22.64
N ILE A 11 11.28 -27.86 -21.36
CA ILE A 11 12.15 -28.94 -20.87
C ILE A 11 11.25 -30.00 -20.22
N GLU A 12 10.08 -30.28 -20.82
CA GLU A 12 9.10 -31.22 -20.25
C GLU A 12 9.68 -32.60 -20.00
N ASP A 13 10.54 -33.08 -20.91
CA ASP A 13 11.19 -34.40 -20.77
C ASP A 13 12.16 -34.48 -19.57
N LEU A 14 12.74 -33.34 -19.15
CA LEU A 14 13.63 -33.30 -17.98
C LEU A 14 12.87 -33.20 -16.66
N LYS A 15 11.65 -32.67 -16.67
CA LYS A 15 10.81 -32.51 -15.45
C LYS A 15 10.29 -33.85 -14.93
N ILE A 16 10.13 -34.82 -15.81
CA ILE A 16 9.62 -36.17 -15.46
C ILE A 16 10.71 -37.03 -14.78
N ARG A 17 11.96 -36.57 -14.81
CA ARG A 17 13.08 -37.30 -14.19
C ARG A 17 13.07 -37.14 -12.68
N ASN A 18 13.35 -38.24 -11.98
CA ASN A 18 13.49 -38.27 -10.51
C ASN A 18 14.96 -38.22 -10.06
N ASP A 19 15.83 -37.61 -10.87
CA ASP A 19 17.27 -37.44 -10.58
C ASP A 19 17.61 -35.94 -10.41
N GLU A 20 18.90 -35.65 -10.21
CA GLU A 20 19.42 -34.30 -10.02
C GLU A 20 19.09 -33.36 -11.19
N LEU A 21 18.98 -33.90 -12.42
CA LEU A 21 18.61 -33.13 -13.61
C LEU A 21 17.15 -32.73 -13.56
N GLY A 22 16.25 -33.58 -13.07
CA GLY A 22 14.85 -33.27 -12.85
C GLY A 22 14.66 -32.18 -11.79
N LEU A 23 15.38 -32.29 -10.67
CA LEU A 23 15.40 -31.26 -9.63
C LEU A 23 15.90 -29.91 -10.15
N LEU A 24 16.98 -29.90 -10.93
CA LEU A 24 17.52 -28.70 -11.54
C LEU A 24 16.53 -28.07 -12.53
N SER A 25 15.91 -28.89 -13.38
CA SER A 25 14.91 -28.43 -14.35
C SER A 25 13.71 -27.75 -13.68
N ASN A 26 13.15 -28.37 -12.61
CA ASN A 26 12.06 -27.82 -11.84
C ASN A 26 12.45 -26.50 -11.16
N SER A 27 13.66 -26.44 -10.57
CA SER A 27 14.16 -25.22 -9.94
C SER A 27 14.34 -24.07 -10.95
N LEU A 28 14.82 -24.36 -12.16
CA LEU A 28 14.96 -23.36 -13.24
C LEU A 28 13.59 -22.85 -13.72
N ASP A 29 12.61 -23.73 -13.82
CA ASP A 29 11.25 -23.35 -14.18
C ASP A 29 10.60 -22.47 -13.12
N ASP A 30 10.73 -22.84 -11.85
CA ASP A 30 10.22 -22.04 -10.73
C ASP A 30 10.85 -20.65 -10.72
N MET A 31 12.17 -20.56 -10.92
CA MET A 31 12.88 -19.29 -11.04
C MET A 31 12.42 -18.47 -12.25
N THR A 32 12.21 -19.12 -13.40
CA THR A 32 11.75 -18.44 -14.62
C THR A 32 10.34 -17.91 -14.44
N LEU A 33 9.45 -18.70 -13.84
CA LEU A 33 8.07 -18.30 -13.56
C LEU A 33 8.03 -17.13 -12.55
N GLU A 34 8.85 -17.20 -11.52
CA GLU A 34 8.94 -16.11 -10.54
C GLU A 34 9.48 -14.81 -11.18
N LEU A 35 10.50 -14.93 -12.04
CA LEU A 35 11.04 -13.79 -12.76
C LEU A 35 9.99 -13.16 -13.70
N GLN A 36 9.25 -13.99 -14.45
CA GLN A 36 8.16 -13.50 -15.30
C GLN A 36 7.08 -12.78 -14.50
N LYS A 37 6.68 -13.30 -13.33
CA LYS A 37 5.73 -12.63 -12.42
C LYS A 37 6.27 -11.28 -11.95
N ARG A 38 7.54 -11.20 -11.59
CA ARG A 38 8.18 -9.93 -11.17
C ARG A 38 8.24 -8.90 -12.30
N ILE A 39 8.59 -9.35 -13.53
CA ILE A 39 8.59 -8.46 -14.71
C ILE A 39 7.19 -7.94 -14.98
N ALA A 40 6.19 -8.81 -15.07
CA ALA A 40 4.79 -8.41 -15.29
C ALA A 40 4.28 -7.47 -14.20
N HIS A 41 4.66 -7.71 -12.94
CA HIS A 41 4.32 -6.83 -11.83
C HIS A 41 4.95 -5.43 -11.98
N ALA A 42 6.22 -5.36 -12.37
CA ALA A 42 6.93 -4.11 -12.60
C ALA A 42 6.38 -3.32 -13.80
N GLU A 43 6.03 -4.01 -14.90
CA GLU A 43 5.43 -3.40 -16.09
C GLU A 43 4.04 -2.81 -15.79
N ASN A 44 3.17 -3.58 -15.14
CA ASN A 44 1.85 -3.11 -14.73
C ASN A 44 1.96 -1.90 -13.81
N PHE A 45 2.88 -1.97 -12.86
CA PHE A 45 3.10 -0.89 -11.90
C PHE A 45 3.62 0.38 -12.57
N SER A 46 4.58 0.25 -13.50
CA SER A 46 5.07 1.40 -14.28
C SER A 46 3.96 2.04 -15.12
N THR A 47 3.09 1.22 -15.69
CA THR A 47 1.95 1.69 -16.47
C THR A 47 0.96 2.46 -15.59
N ASP A 48 0.62 1.91 -14.43
CA ASP A 48 -0.27 2.56 -13.46
C ASP A 48 0.29 3.92 -13.01
N LEU A 49 1.60 3.99 -12.68
CA LEU A 49 2.28 5.22 -12.28
C LEU A 49 2.24 6.29 -13.38
N VAL A 50 2.52 5.90 -14.63
CA VAL A 50 2.48 6.83 -15.76
C VAL A 50 1.07 7.43 -15.93
N HIS A 51 0.02 6.62 -15.75
CA HIS A 51 -1.35 7.10 -15.80
C HIS A 51 -1.67 8.08 -14.66
N GLU A 52 -1.24 7.79 -13.44
CA GLU A 52 -1.49 8.63 -12.27
C GLU A 52 -0.70 9.95 -12.29
N ILE A 53 0.48 9.98 -12.92
CA ILE A 53 1.24 11.23 -13.13
C ILE A 53 0.66 12.04 -14.29
N ARG A 54 0.14 11.40 -15.33
CA ARG A 54 -0.42 12.09 -16.50
C ARG A 54 -1.62 12.97 -16.13
N ASN A 55 -2.46 12.50 -15.20
CA ASN A 55 -3.66 13.23 -14.80
C ASN A 55 -3.35 14.62 -14.19
N PRO A 56 -2.53 14.74 -13.11
CA PRO A 56 -2.15 16.05 -12.57
C PRO A 56 -1.35 16.88 -13.57
N LEU A 57 -0.51 16.28 -14.43
CA LEU A 57 0.19 17.01 -15.48
C LEU A 57 -0.76 17.65 -16.50
N ALA A 58 -1.85 16.97 -16.87
CA ALA A 58 -2.87 17.53 -17.75
C ALA A 58 -3.62 18.70 -17.08
N SER A 59 -3.92 18.55 -15.77
CA SER A 59 -4.54 19.61 -14.96
C SER A 59 -3.61 20.83 -14.83
N LEU A 60 -2.32 20.62 -14.51
CA LEU A 60 -1.30 21.66 -14.46
C LEU A 60 -1.21 22.43 -15.78
N LYS A 61 -1.18 21.70 -16.91
CA LYS A 61 -1.14 22.32 -18.23
C LYS A 61 -2.35 23.21 -18.47
N SER A 62 -3.57 22.67 -18.26
CA SER A 62 -4.81 23.44 -18.43
C SER A 62 -4.88 24.67 -17.50
N ALA A 63 -4.53 24.51 -16.23
CA ALA A 63 -4.53 25.60 -15.27
C ALA A 63 -3.51 26.68 -15.66
N SER A 64 -2.34 26.29 -16.16
CA SER A 64 -1.31 27.23 -16.65
C SER A 64 -1.76 28.02 -17.89
N GLU A 65 -2.42 27.34 -18.85
CA GLU A 65 -2.97 27.99 -20.05
C GLU A 65 -4.04 29.05 -19.67
N ILE A 66 -4.99 28.68 -18.80
CA ILE A 66 -6.03 29.60 -18.33
C ILE A 66 -5.42 30.77 -17.53
N LEU A 67 -4.36 30.51 -16.71
CA LEU A 67 -3.71 31.53 -15.90
C LEU A 67 -3.04 32.62 -16.75
N GLN A 68 -2.55 32.28 -17.96
CA GLN A 68 -1.97 33.26 -18.89
C GLN A 68 -2.99 34.24 -19.42
N ASP A 69 -4.23 33.79 -19.67
CA ASP A 69 -5.27 34.59 -20.28
C ASP A 69 -6.20 35.27 -19.24
N SER A 70 -6.14 34.86 -17.97
CA SER A 70 -7.00 35.39 -16.92
C SER A 70 -6.48 36.69 -16.34
N ASN A 71 -7.34 37.71 -16.31
CA ASN A 71 -7.12 38.99 -15.64
C ASN A 71 -7.84 39.10 -14.28
N ASP A 72 -8.67 38.11 -13.93
CA ASP A 72 -9.40 38.07 -12.67
C ASP A 72 -8.49 37.55 -11.55
N ILE A 73 -8.29 38.34 -10.49
CA ILE A 73 -7.43 38.06 -9.38
C ILE A 73 -7.92 36.81 -8.61
N ASP A 74 -9.22 36.68 -8.35
CA ASP A 74 -9.79 35.58 -7.63
C ASP A 74 -9.66 34.26 -8.40
N GLN A 75 -9.83 34.31 -9.72
CA GLN A 75 -9.61 33.17 -10.60
C GLN A 75 -8.12 32.78 -10.62
N ARG A 76 -7.20 33.73 -10.69
CA ARG A 76 -5.75 33.48 -10.63
C ARG A 76 -5.35 32.81 -9.34
N ILE A 77 -5.85 33.26 -8.20
CA ILE A 77 -5.57 32.63 -6.87
C ILE A 77 -6.04 31.18 -6.87
N LYS A 78 -7.24 30.90 -7.37
CA LYS A 78 -7.75 29.51 -7.48
C LYS A 78 -6.87 28.64 -8.37
N LEU A 79 -6.44 29.16 -9.53
CA LEU A 79 -5.58 28.42 -10.45
C LEU A 79 -4.20 28.14 -9.84
N VAL A 80 -3.59 29.10 -9.13
CA VAL A 80 -2.32 28.90 -8.43
C VAL A 80 -2.46 27.81 -7.35
N ASN A 81 -3.58 27.78 -6.63
CA ASN A 81 -3.84 26.74 -5.65
C ASN A 81 -3.94 25.34 -6.30
N ILE A 82 -4.62 25.22 -7.45
CA ILE A 82 -4.69 23.99 -8.22
C ILE A 82 -3.29 23.54 -8.66
N LEU A 83 -2.48 24.48 -9.20
CA LEU A 83 -1.10 24.17 -9.61
C LEU A 83 -0.27 23.65 -8.42
N SER A 84 -0.33 24.34 -7.28
CA SER A 84 0.39 23.94 -6.07
C SER A 84 -0.03 22.54 -5.57
N HIS A 85 -1.33 22.27 -5.57
CA HIS A 85 -1.92 21.02 -5.17
C HIS A 85 -1.46 19.86 -6.09
N ASP A 86 -1.52 20.04 -7.41
CA ASP A 86 -1.11 19.02 -8.37
C ASP A 86 0.39 18.73 -8.31
N VAL A 87 1.23 19.75 -8.08
CA VAL A 87 2.68 19.56 -7.84
C VAL A 87 2.91 18.70 -6.59
N GLN A 88 2.28 19.04 -5.47
CA GLN A 88 2.39 18.27 -4.24
C GLN A 88 1.90 16.82 -4.40
N ARG A 89 0.86 16.63 -5.22
CA ARG A 89 0.37 15.27 -5.54
C ARG A 89 1.43 14.46 -6.31
N ILE A 90 2.08 15.06 -7.31
CA ILE A 90 3.15 14.39 -8.07
C ILE A 90 4.35 14.07 -7.16
N GLU A 91 4.78 15.00 -6.32
CA GLU A 91 5.88 14.76 -5.36
C GLU A 91 5.59 13.58 -4.44
N ARG A 92 4.37 13.50 -3.93
CA ARG A 92 3.94 12.36 -3.10
C ARG A 92 3.94 11.04 -3.87
N LEU A 93 3.36 11.01 -5.08
CA LEU A 93 3.38 9.81 -5.92
C LEU A 93 4.80 9.29 -6.15
N ILE A 94 5.75 10.19 -6.44
CA ILE A 94 7.16 9.83 -6.65
C ILE A 94 7.80 9.32 -5.36
N THR A 95 7.54 9.97 -4.23
CA THR A 95 8.09 9.59 -2.92
C THR A 95 7.60 8.23 -2.48
N ASP A 96 6.28 8.01 -2.53
CA ASP A 96 5.65 6.74 -2.15
C ASP A 96 6.09 5.60 -3.08
N TYR A 97 6.24 5.89 -4.37
CA TYR A 97 6.80 4.96 -5.34
C TYR A 97 8.23 4.56 -5.00
N SER A 98 9.07 5.55 -4.72
CA SER A 98 10.47 5.30 -4.37
C SER A 98 10.60 4.49 -3.07
N GLN A 99 9.75 4.76 -2.10
CA GLN A 99 9.71 4.01 -0.85
C GLN A 99 9.27 2.58 -1.07
N MET A 100 8.21 2.36 -1.85
CA MET A 100 7.72 1.02 -2.17
C MET A 100 8.79 0.16 -2.87
N LEU A 101 9.55 0.74 -3.81
CA LEU A 101 10.67 0.03 -4.45
C LEU A 101 11.77 -0.36 -3.46
N LYS A 102 12.13 0.55 -2.54
CA LYS A 102 13.13 0.26 -1.49
C LYS A 102 12.65 -0.87 -0.59
N ASP A 103 11.39 -0.82 -0.19
CA ASP A 103 10.77 -1.84 0.66
C ASP A 103 10.77 -3.21 -0.03
N GLU A 104 10.41 -3.27 -1.32
CA GLU A 104 10.43 -4.52 -2.09
C GLU A 104 11.83 -5.14 -2.18
N VAL A 105 12.86 -4.32 -2.40
CA VAL A 105 14.25 -4.78 -2.40
C VAL A 105 14.70 -5.25 -1.01
N ALA A 106 14.36 -4.52 0.06
CA ALA A 106 14.70 -4.90 1.43
C ALA A 106 14.06 -6.24 1.78
N LEU A 107 12.81 -6.42 1.45
CA LEU A 107 12.03 -7.63 1.73
C LEU A 107 12.48 -8.87 0.99
N SER A 108 13.03 -8.73 -0.21
CA SER A 108 13.59 -9.87 -0.95
C SER A 108 14.79 -10.51 -0.21
N ARG A 109 15.38 -9.80 0.76
CA ARG A 109 16.52 -10.25 1.56
C ARG A 109 16.15 -10.76 2.95
N GLU A 110 14.96 -10.44 3.43
CA GLU A 110 14.51 -10.81 4.77
C GLU A 110 13.92 -12.22 4.79
N LYS A 111 14.22 -12.96 5.87
CA LYS A 111 13.72 -14.33 6.05
C LYS A 111 12.45 -14.33 6.89
N VAL A 112 11.51 -15.15 6.49
CA VAL A 112 10.32 -15.44 7.30
C VAL A 112 10.74 -16.05 8.63
N LYS A 113 10.27 -15.46 9.74
CA LYS A 113 10.54 -15.90 11.11
C LYS A 113 9.22 -16.13 11.85
N LYS A 114 9.29 -16.90 12.92
CA LYS A 114 8.18 -17.00 13.87
C LYS A 114 8.18 -15.76 14.74
N LEU A 115 7.13 -14.94 14.63
CA LEU A 115 6.99 -13.66 15.30
C LEU A 115 5.82 -13.69 16.28
N ASP A 116 6.00 -13.05 17.43
CA ASP A 116 4.91 -12.66 18.31
C ASP A 116 4.40 -11.30 17.83
N ILE A 117 3.14 -11.24 17.40
CA ILE A 117 2.61 -10.01 16.79
C ILE A 117 2.18 -8.96 17.82
N GLU A 118 2.04 -9.33 19.10
CA GLU A 118 1.57 -8.41 20.13
C GLU A 118 2.52 -7.21 20.34
N PRO A 119 3.85 -7.42 20.57
CA PRO A 119 4.78 -6.31 20.71
C PRO A 119 4.88 -5.45 19.44
N ILE A 120 4.73 -6.06 18.26
CA ILE A 120 4.77 -5.33 16.98
C ILE A 120 3.57 -4.38 16.89
N ILE A 121 2.36 -4.88 17.16
CA ILE A 121 1.14 -4.05 17.15
C ILE A 121 1.24 -2.94 18.18
N GLN A 122 1.71 -3.25 19.40
CA GLN A 122 1.81 -2.26 20.48
C GLN A 122 2.79 -1.14 20.09
N SER A 123 3.95 -1.48 19.52
CA SER A 123 4.93 -0.48 19.06
C SER A 123 4.32 0.49 18.05
N VAL A 124 3.64 -0.03 17.02
CA VAL A 124 3.00 0.81 16.00
C VAL A 124 1.88 1.66 16.60
N VAL A 125 1.06 1.11 17.49
CA VAL A 125 -0.02 1.84 18.18
C VAL A 125 0.54 2.98 19.03
N ASP A 126 1.64 2.74 19.74
CA ASP A 126 2.28 3.77 20.59
C ASP A 126 2.87 4.90 19.74
N ASP A 127 3.52 4.57 18.61
CA ASP A 127 4.06 5.57 17.69
C ASP A 127 2.96 6.48 17.12
N PHE A 128 1.87 5.87 16.68
CA PHE A 128 0.73 6.63 16.15
C PHE A 128 0.03 7.46 17.23
N ASN A 129 -0.12 6.95 18.46
CA ASN A 129 -0.66 7.72 19.59
C ASN A 129 0.20 8.95 19.91
N ASN A 130 1.55 8.82 19.88
CA ASN A 130 2.46 9.93 20.14
C ASN A 130 2.26 11.08 19.15
N ILE A 131 1.90 10.77 17.90
CA ILE A 131 1.70 11.75 16.83
C ILE A 131 0.27 12.32 16.86
N TYR A 132 -0.73 11.45 16.80
CA TYR A 132 -2.10 11.84 16.47
C TYR A 132 -2.94 12.26 17.67
N LYS A 133 -2.61 11.81 18.88
CA LYS A 133 -3.22 12.28 20.12
C LYS A 133 -3.04 13.78 20.31
N VAL A 134 -1.85 14.31 19.97
CA VAL A 134 -1.55 15.75 20.07
C VAL A 134 -2.12 16.52 18.87
N LYS A 135 -1.98 15.98 17.65
CA LYS A 135 -2.38 16.70 16.43
C LYS A 135 -3.88 16.75 16.21
N ARG A 136 -4.62 15.68 16.56
CA ARG A 136 -6.02 15.50 16.20
C ARG A 136 -6.90 15.04 17.39
N GLY A 137 -6.34 14.85 18.57
CA GLY A 137 -7.07 14.31 19.72
C GLY A 137 -7.49 12.83 19.57
N ILE A 138 -7.03 12.14 18.52
CA ILE A 138 -7.35 10.74 18.25
C ILE A 138 -6.56 9.85 19.18
N LYS A 139 -7.24 8.90 19.84
CA LYS A 139 -6.62 7.88 20.68
C LYS A 139 -6.81 6.50 20.06
N ILE A 140 -5.74 5.72 20.08
CA ILE A 140 -5.75 4.35 19.54
C ILE A 140 -5.60 3.39 20.71
N PHE A 141 -6.61 2.53 20.90
CA PHE A 141 -6.63 1.53 21.97
C PHE A 141 -6.28 0.17 21.41
N TYR A 142 -5.29 -0.47 22.00
CA TYR A 142 -5.00 -1.87 21.75
C TYR A 142 -5.77 -2.75 22.73
N VAL A 143 -6.62 -3.63 22.23
CA VAL A 143 -7.43 -4.54 23.05
C VAL A 143 -7.03 -5.98 22.73
N ASN A 144 -6.40 -6.61 23.71
CA ASN A 144 -6.11 -8.04 23.69
C ASN A 144 -7.09 -8.79 24.59
N ASN A 145 -7.95 -9.61 24.02
CA ASN A 145 -8.98 -10.34 24.77
C ASN A 145 -8.45 -11.62 25.45
N GLY A 146 -7.16 -11.90 25.40
CA GLY A 146 -6.61 -13.14 25.97
C GLY A 146 -5.19 -13.00 26.49
N LYS A 147 -4.86 -13.82 27.47
CA LYS A 147 -3.47 -14.01 27.95
C LYS A 147 -2.61 -14.85 26.96
N SER A 148 -3.09 -15.04 25.73
CA SER A 148 -2.44 -15.91 24.75
C SER A 148 -1.51 -15.11 23.87
N LYS A 149 -0.29 -15.57 23.72
CA LYS A 149 0.65 -15.05 22.71
C LYS A 149 0.19 -15.43 21.31
N TYR A 150 0.32 -14.51 20.37
CA TYR A 150 -0.11 -14.68 18.99
C TYR A 150 1.10 -14.81 18.07
N TYR A 151 1.43 -16.05 17.70
CA TYR A 151 2.58 -16.34 16.83
C TYR A 151 2.14 -16.54 15.38
N ILE A 152 2.84 -15.86 14.47
CA ILE A 152 2.73 -16.04 13.03
C ILE A 152 4.10 -16.29 12.40
N ASN A 153 4.12 -16.85 11.21
CA ASN A 153 5.32 -16.86 10.38
C ASN A 153 5.25 -15.67 9.44
N GLY A 154 6.21 -14.77 9.53
CA GLY A 154 6.20 -13.53 8.75
C GLY A 154 7.53 -12.79 8.79
N ILE A 155 7.54 -11.62 8.18
CA ILE A 155 8.62 -10.65 8.20
C ILE A 155 8.14 -9.47 9.04
N GLU A 156 8.89 -9.12 10.09
CA GLU A 156 8.49 -8.13 11.10
C GLU A 156 8.13 -6.78 10.47
N ASN A 157 9.03 -6.21 9.69
CA ASN A 157 8.82 -4.94 9.01
C ASN A 157 7.57 -4.94 8.10
N ARG A 158 7.20 -6.10 7.53
CA ARG A 158 5.96 -6.21 6.74
C ARG A 158 4.71 -6.14 7.60
N ILE A 159 4.74 -6.79 8.75
CA ILE A 159 3.61 -6.74 9.68
C ILE A 159 3.43 -5.32 10.22
N GLU A 160 4.53 -4.65 10.59
CA GLU A 160 4.51 -3.23 10.99
C GLU A 160 3.91 -2.36 9.89
N GLN A 161 4.35 -2.51 8.65
CA GLN A 161 3.87 -1.74 7.50
C GLN A 161 2.37 -1.97 7.23
N ILE A 162 1.90 -3.23 7.34
CA ILE A 162 0.47 -3.55 7.19
C ILE A 162 -0.34 -2.82 8.26
N ILE A 163 0.08 -2.89 9.53
CA ILE A 163 -0.63 -2.26 10.64
C ILE A 163 -0.60 -0.74 10.49
N ALA A 164 0.56 -0.17 10.16
CA ALA A 164 0.72 1.26 9.94
C ALA A 164 -0.18 1.78 8.81
N ASN A 165 -0.23 1.09 7.67
CA ASN A 165 -1.10 1.47 6.55
C ASN A 165 -2.59 1.41 6.90
N LEU A 166 -3.00 0.41 7.68
CA LEU A 166 -4.38 0.30 8.13
C LEU A 166 -4.73 1.38 9.17
N LEU A 167 -3.83 1.69 10.11
CA LEU A 167 -4.02 2.77 11.08
C LEU A 167 -4.05 4.14 10.42
N ASP A 168 -3.13 4.41 9.49
CA ASP A 168 -3.12 5.67 8.73
C ASP A 168 -4.43 5.86 7.96
N ASN A 169 -4.96 4.78 7.39
CA ASN A 169 -6.26 4.80 6.73
C ASN A 169 -7.40 5.08 7.73
N ALA A 170 -7.45 4.38 8.85
CA ALA A 170 -8.46 4.57 9.90
C ALA A 170 -8.44 6.02 10.45
N ILE A 171 -7.25 6.56 10.74
CA ILE A 171 -7.07 7.95 11.20
C ILE A 171 -7.55 8.94 10.14
N SER A 172 -7.23 8.69 8.87
CA SER A 172 -7.59 9.62 7.80
C SER A 172 -9.09 9.73 7.56
N PHE A 173 -9.85 8.66 7.82
CA PHE A 173 -11.30 8.67 7.68
C PHE A 173 -12.04 9.01 8.98
N SER A 174 -11.36 9.07 10.12
CA SER A 174 -11.94 9.45 11.39
C SER A 174 -12.00 10.98 11.55
N GLU A 175 -13.02 11.46 12.25
CA GLU A 175 -13.08 12.85 12.70
C GLU A 175 -12.13 13.08 13.89
N ASP A 176 -11.81 14.35 14.17
CA ASP A 176 -10.99 14.72 15.30
C ASP A 176 -11.67 14.33 16.64
N ASN A 177 -10.86 13.97 17.62
CA ASN A 177 -11.30 13.50 18.95
C ASN A 177 -12.11 12.19 18.93
N LYS A 178 -12.05 11.40 17.86
CA LYS A 178 -12.62 10.06 17.81
C LYS A 178 -11.56 9.01 18.17
N ASP A 179 -12.05 7.87 18.64
CA ASP A 179 -11.18 6.78 19.07
C ASP A 179 -11.09 5.69 17.99
N ILE A 180 -9.93 5.04 17.95
CA ILE A 180 -9.68 3.88 17.07
C ILE A 180 -9.35 2.69 17.96
N THR A 181 -9.91 1.52 17.65
CA THR A 181 -9.64 0.30 18.41
C THR A 181 -8.94 -0.74 17.55
N VAL A 182 -7.79 -1.21 18.00
CA VAL A 182 -7.07 -2.36 17.41
C VAL A 182 -7.34 -3.59 18.27
N LYS A 183 -7.94 -4.63 17.68
CA LYS A 183 -8.35 -5.85 18.39
C LYS A 183 -7.76 -7.09 17.72
N VAL A 184 -7.12 -7.94 18.51
CA VAL A 184 -6.58 -9.21 18.04
C VAL A 184 -7.41 -10.37 18.55
N ILE A 185 -7.81 -11.26 17.66
CA ILE A 185 -8.65 -12.41 17.96
C ILE A 185 -8.00 -13.66 17.34
N LYS A 186 -7.94 -14.73 18.12
CA LYS A 186 -7.59 -16.06 17.63
C LYS A 186 -8.86 -16.86 17.38
N THR A 187 -9.06 -17.33 16.16
CA THR A 187 -10.20 -18.17 15.81
C THR A 187 -9.95 -19.64 16.18
N GLU A 188 -11.01 -20.43 16.26
CA GLU A 188 -10.96 -21.88 16.49
C GLU A 188 -10.07 -22.61 15.47
N ASN A 189 -10.04 -22.14 14.24
CA ASN A 189 -9.20 -22.65 13.14
C ASN A 189 -7.72 -22.19 13.24
N LYS A 190 -7.27 -21.70 14.40
CA LYS A 190 -5.91 -21.20 14.63
C LYS A 190 -5.51 -20.00 13.76
N LYS A 191 -6.44 -19.35 13.08
CA LYS A 191 -6.19 -18.09 12.37
C LYS A 191 -6.17 -16.94 13.37
N ILE A 192 -5.31 -15.95 13.09
CA ILE A 192 -5.26 -14.70 13.84
C ILE A 192 -5.92 -13.63 12.98
N ILE A 193 -6.88 -12.91 13.56
CA ILE A 193 -7.58 -11.80 12.94
C ILE A 193 -7.19 -10.53 13.69
N ILE A 194 -6.72 -9.53 12.97
CA ILE A 194 -6.46 -8.20 13.49
C ILE A 194 -7.56 -7.30 12.94
N ASN A 195 -8.37 -6.75 13.83
CA ASN A 195 -9.42 -5.79 13.49
C ASN A 195 -8.96 -4.39 13.88
N ILE A 196 -9.03 -3.47 12.94
CA ILE A 196 -8.87 -2.03 13.19
C ILE A 196 -10.24 -1.40 12.97
N LEU A 197 -10.79 -0.82 14.02
CA LEU A 197 -12.15 -0.28 14.05
C LEU A 197 -12.04 1.23 14.23
N ASP A 198 -12.53 1.98 13.26
CA ASP A 198 -12.65 3.43 13.26
C ASP A 198 -14.12 3.84 13.36
N GLU A 199 -14.36 5.11 13.70
CA GLU A 199 -15.68 5.73 13.72
C GLU A 199 -15.86 6.71 12.53
N GLY A 200 -15.23 6.39 11.40
CA GLY A 200 -15.29 7.19 10.19
C GLY A 200 -16.60 7.00 9.41
N VAL A 201 -16.67 7.69 8.27
CA VAL A 201 -17.85 7.65 7.36
C VAL A 201 -18.05 6.32 6.65
N GLY A 202 -17.16 5.36 6.83
CA GLY A 202 -17.15 4.07 6.18
C GLY A 202 -16.86 4.14 4.67
N PHE A 203 -16.94 2.99 4.02
CA PHE A 203 -16.69 2.89 2.58
C PHE A 203 -17.97 3.20 1.80
N LYS A 204 -17.89 4.17 0.87
CA LYS A 204 -18.98 4.46 -0.09
C LYS A 204 -18.99 3.46 -1.25
N GLU A 205 -17.86 2.81 -1.51
CA GLU A 205 -17.72 1.83 -2.60
C GLU A 205 -18.35 0.50 -2.22
N LYS A 206 -19.24 0.00 -3.07
CA LYS A 206 -19.90 -1.31 -2.89
C LYS A 206 -18.98 -2.48 -3.22
N ASP A 207 -18.07 -2.29 -4.17
CA ASP A 207 -17.09 -3.31 -4.54
C ASP A 207 -15.82 -3.13 -3.72
N THR A 208 -15.72 -3.90 -2.63
CA THR A 208 -14.56 -3.86 -1.73
C THR A 208 -13.24 -4.25 -2.42
N ASN A 209 -13.26 -4.93 -3.58
CA ASN A 209 -12.03 -5.23 -4.30
C ASN A 209 -11.40 -3.98 -4.92
N LYS A 210 -12.18 -2.94 -5.19
CA LYS A 210 -11.67 -1.70 -5.74
C LYS A 210 -10.80 -0.91 -4.78
N ILE A 211 -11.08 -0.97 -3.47
CA ILE A 211 -10.30 -0.26 -2.46
C ILE A 211 -8.86 -0.76 -2.34
N PHE A 212 -8.61 -2.01 -2.77
CA PHE A 212 -7.27 -2.61 -2.81
C PHE A 212 -6.55 -2.39 -4.15
N LYS A 213 -7.17 -1.69 -5.12
CA LYS A 213 -6.47 -1.32 -6.35
C LYS A 213 -5.45 -0.22 -6.04
N ARG A 214 -4.33 -0.26 -6.74
CA ARG A 214 -3.30 0.79 -6.64
C ARG A 214 -3.87 2.14 -7.01
N PHE A 215 -3.41 3.17 -6.33
CA PHE A 215 -3.81 4.57 -6.58
C PHE A 215 -5.30 4.85 -6.40
N TYR A 216 -6.08 3.86 -5.90
CA TYR A 216 -7.47 4.11 -5.58
C TYR A 216 -7.57 4.95 -4.31
N SER A 217 -8.13 6.14 -4.43
CA SER A 217 -8.44 7.02 -3.30
C SER A 217 -9.84 7.60 -3.49
N ASN A 218 -10.65 7.55 -2.45
CA ASN A 218 -11.96 8.20 -2.39
C ASN A 218 -12.08 8.97 -1.06
N ARG A 219 -11.00 9.68 -0.71
CA ARG A 219 -10.92 10.45 0.53
C ARG A 219 -11.61 11.80 0.37
N PRO A 220 -12.29 12.29 1.40
CA PRO A 220 -12.74 13.68 1.46
C PRO A 220 -11.53 14.63 1.47
N ASP A 221 -11.62 15.77 0.79
CA ASP A 221 -10.55 16.78 0.66
C ASP A 221 -9.98 17.28 2.01
N LYS A 222 -10.75 17.11 3.10
CA LYS A 222 -10.37 17.53 4.46
C LYS A 222 -9.21 16.75 5.09
N PHE A 223 -8.93 15.55 4.61
CA PHE A 223 -8.02 14.60 5.30
C PHE A 223 -6.66 14.44 4.61
N GLY A 224 -6.30 15.35 3.73
CA GLY A 224 -5.06 15.30 2.98
C GLY A 224 -5.07 14.24 1.88
N GLU A 225 -4.14 14.39 0.97
CA GLU A 225 -4.00 13.44 -0.13
C GLU A 225 -3.04 12.33 0.27
N HIS A 226 -3.43 11.11 -0.09
CA HIS A 226 -2.58 9.93 -0.03
C HIS A 226 -2.49 9.32 -1.43
N SER A 227 -1.39 8.60 -1.70
CA SER A 227 -1.14 8.02 -3.02
C SER A 227 -2.13 6.91 -3.41
N GLY A 228 -2.92 6.38 -2.47
CA GLY A 228 -3.78 5.22 -2.70
C GLY A 228 -3.01 3.89 -2.81
N LEU A 229 -1.77 3.84 -2.34
CA LEU A 229 -0.94 2.63 -2.33
C LEU A 229 -1.06 1.83 -1.03
N GLY A 230 -1.41 2.46 0.09
CA GLY A 230 -1.40 1.83 1.42
C GLY A 230 -2.23 0.54 1.51
N LEU A 231 -3.48 0.56 1.07
CA LEU A 231 -4.34 -0.63 1.10
C LEU A 231 -3.92 -1.70 0.08
N ASN A 232 -3.26 -1.33 -1.02
CA ASN A 232 -2.71 -2.30 -1.95
C ASN A 232 -1.56 -3.10 -1.32
N ILE A 233 -0.75 -2.48 -0.47
CA ILE A 233 0.35 -3.14 0.26
C ILE A 233 -0.19 -4.16 1.27
N VAL A 234 -1.37 -3.92 1.83
CA VAL A 234 -2.01 -4.82 2.81
C VAL A 234 -2.55 -6.11 2.18
N LYS A 235 -2.85 -6.10 0.88
CA LYS A 235 -3.39 -7.26 0.15
C LYS A 235 -2.31 -8.28 -0.19
#